data_bbccc2259009db8b72df0250d604d61f
#
_entry.id   bbccc2259009db8b72df0250d604d61f
#
_cell.length_a   1.000
_cell.length_b   1.000
_cell.length_c   1.000
_cell.angle_alpha   90.00
_cell.angle_beta   90.00
_cell.angle_gamma   90.00
#
_symmetry.space_group_name_H-M   'P 1'
#
loop_
_entity.id
_entity.type
_entity.pdbx_description
1 polymer ?
#
loop_
_entity_poly.entity_id
_entity_poly.type
_entity_poly.pdbx_seq_one_letter_code
_entity_poly.pdbx_strand_id
1 'polypeptide(L)'
;EQFVKEACHSLDISFHCKHFDTEKYAQDNGVSIQMAARDLRYTWFEEIRSANNIDFIATAHHQDDQIETILLNLSRGTGLKGMHGILAKHQYIIRPLLFCDRQALESWMKEKVYSYREDSSNSSVKYSRNKIRHQVLPILKEINPSLSNTFQQNAEKFAASEQNLSFLYEKERTNLFVQEGEEQHLILSELKKYPSPIDVVFHFISEYGFTDWKAVENLLSSDSGKMMSSKSHLLLKNREELVLKIKEKKLESTYSIQEHTSQLSEPICLSLYCESAKGFQIPKSSFEAALDFDKLSFPLELRRWQNGDVFHPLGMKGKKKLSDFFI
;
A
#
# COMPACT_ATOMS: atom_id res chain seq x y z
N GLU A 1 20.32 -20.74 14.21
CA GLU A 1 20.67 -19.70 15.18
C GLU A 1 22.09 -19.92 15.70
N GLN A 2 22.35 -21.04 16.41
CA GLN A 2 23.64 -21.34 17.05
C GLN A 2 24.84 -21.23 16.09
N PHE A 3 24.73 -21.79 14.87
CA PHE A 3 25.77 -21.71 13.82
C PHE A 3 26.16 -20.26 13.48
N VAL A 4 25.16 -19.38 13.31
CA VAL A 4 25.43 -17.96 13.00
C VAL A 4 26.00 -17.23 14.20
N LYS A 5 25.56 -17.54 15.41
CA LYS A 5 26.08 -16.97 16.67
C LYS A 5 27.58 -17.30 16.83
N GLU A 6 27.95 -18.55 16.59
CA GLU A 6 29.36 -18.99 16.64
C GLU A 6 30.22 -18.32 15.57
N ALA A 7 29.67 -18.18 14.34
CA ALA A 7 30.37 -17.47 13.26
C ALA A 7 30.58 -15.99 13.59
N CYS A 8 29.55 -15.30 14.11
CA CYS A 8 29.68 -13.91 14.55
C CYS A 8 30.72 -13.76 15.65
N HIS A 9 30.71 -14.66 16.63
CA HIS A 9 31.70 -14.65 17.72
C HIS A 9 33.13 -14.85 17.21
N SER A 10 33.34 -15.77 16.26
CA SER A 10 34.67 -16.01 15.67
C SER A 10 35.21 -14.84 14.85
N LEU A 11 34.34 -13.96 14.37
CA LEU A 11 34.65 -12.78 13.56
C LEU A 11 34.60 -11.47 14.36
N ASP A 12 34.34 -11.55 15.68
CA ASP A 12 34.16 -10.39 16.57
C ASP A 12 33.06 -9.43 16.07
N ILE A 13 31.95 -10.03 15.59
CA ILE A 13 30.78 -9.29 15.08
C ILE A 13 29.60 -9.44 16.07
N SER A 14 28.90 -8.34 16.35
CA SER A 14 27.70 -8.35 17.18
C SER A 14 26.60 -9.24 16.59
N PHE A 15 26.04 -10.12 17.40
CA PHE A 15 24.95 -11.01 17.01
C PHE A 15 23.62 -10.53 17.61
N HIS A 16 22.60 -10.36 16.76
CA HIS A 16 21.25 -10.02 17.17
C HIS A 16 20.29 -11.15 16.76
N CYS A 17 19.37 -11.51 17.64
CA CYS A 17 18.35 -12.53 17.37
C CYS A 17 17.01 -12.10 17.96
N LYS A 18 15.92 -12.34 17.22
CA LYS A 18 14.55 -12.06 17.65
C LYS A 18 13.62 -13.15 17.10
N HIS A 19 12.77 -13.68 17.96
CA HIS A 19 11.75 -14.65 17.58
C HIS A 19 10.41 -13.92 17.40
N PHE A 20 9.66 -14.31 16.37
CA PHE A 20 8.38 -13.72 16.02
C PHE A 20 7.29 -14.77 15.97
N ASP A 21 6.10 -14.44 16.43
CA ASP A 21 4.88 -15.19 16.15
C ASP A 21 4.36 -14.80 14.75
N THR A 22 4.94 -15.45 13.74
CA THR A 22 4.65 -15.16 12.34
C THR A 22 3.23 -15.57 11.93
N GLU A 23 2.70 -16.63 12.54
CA GLU A 23 1.35 -17.12 12.25
C GLU A 23 0.29 -16.15 12.75
N LYS A 24 0.44 -15.66 13.98
CA LYS A 24 -0.44 -14.65 14.54
C LYS A 24 -0.40 -13.37 13.72
N TYR A 25 0.79 -12.86 13.38
CA TYR A 25 0.92 -11.68 12.54
C TYR A 25 0.24 -11.85 11.17
N ALA A 26 0.39 -13.02 10.55
CA ALA A 26 -0.22 -13.33 9.27
C ALA A 26 -1.76 -13.31 9.35
N GLN A 27 -2.34 -13.86 10.42
CA GLN A 27 -3.79 -13.86 10.67
C GLN A 27 -4.31 -12.43 10.93
N ASP A 28 -3.67 -11.69 11.82
CA ASP A 28 -4.09 -10.34 12.23
C ASP A 28 -4.06 -9.35 11.05
N ASN A 29 -3.13 -9.54 10.08
CA ASN A 29 -2.95 -8.65 8.93
C ASN A 29 -3.51 -9.20 7.61
N GLY A 30 -4.08 -10.41 7.58
CA GLY A 30 -4.64 -11.03 6.37
C GLY A 30 -3.61 -11.26 5.26
N VAL A 31 -2.37 -11.58 5.62
CA VAL A 31 -1.26 -11.82 4.68
C VAL A 31 -0.75 -13.26 4.75
N SER A 32 -0.01 -13.71 3.74
CA SER A 32 0.63 -15.02 3.80
C SER A 32 1.74 -15.06 4.85
N ILE A 33 2.04 -16.26 5.40
CA ILE A 33 3.13 -16.47 6.36
C ILE A 33 4.47 -15.95 5.81
N GLN A 34 4.72 -16.11 4.51
CA GLN A 34 5.95 -15.60 3.87
C GLN A 34 6.01 -14.06 3.85
N MET A 35 4.88 -13.39 3.57
CA MET A 35 4.80 -11.94 3.66
C MET A 35 4.98 -11.48 5.10
N ALA A 36 4.29 -12.11 6.04
CA ALA A 36 4.42 -11.82 7.47
C ALA A 36 5.88 -11.94 7.95
N ALA A 37 6.56 -13.05 7.60
CA ALA A 37 7.96 -13.26 7.93
C ALA A 37 8.89 -12.21 7.29
N ARG A 38 8.56 -11.77 6.07
CA ARG A 38 9.30 -10.70 5.40
C ARG A 38 9.09 -9.36 6.10
N ASP A 39 7.86 -8.97 6.34
CA ASP A 39 7.51 -7.68 6.95
C ASP A 39 8.12 -7.55 8.35
N LEU A 40 7.96 -8.57 9.19
CA LEU A 40 8.55 -8.62 10.53
C LEU A 40 10.09 -8.52 10.49
N ARG A 41 10.73 -9.20 9.54
CA ARG A 41 12.18 -9.18 9.37
C ARG A 41 12.68 -7.79 8.99
N TYR A 42 12.07 -7.15 8.00
CA TYR A 42 12.53 -5.83 7.54
C TYR A 42 12.23 -4.73 8.54
N THR A 43 11.11 -4.80 9.25
CA THR A 43 10.80 -3.91 10.37
C THR A 43 11.87 -4.02 11.46
N TRP A 44 12.22 -5.25 11.85
CA TRP A 44 13.25 -5.46 12.85
C TRP A 44 14.64 -5.06 12.40
N PHE A 45 14.99 -5.26 11.14
CA PHE A 45 16.25 -4.78 10.59
C PHE A 45 16.35 -3.25 10.71
N GLU A 46 15.26 -2.54 10.46
CA GLU A 46 15.23 -1.09 10.61
C GLU A 46 15.31 -0.64 12.08
N GLU A 47 14.67 -1.37 13.00
CA GLU A 47 14.82 -1.14 14.45
C GLU A 47 16.29 -1.23 14.88
N ILE A 48 17.01 -2.28 14.45
CA ILE A 48 18.43 -2.47 14.76
C ILE A 48 19.28 -1.38 14.10
N ARG A 49 19.04 -1.11 12.80
CA ARG A 49 19.78 -0.09 12.06
C ARG A 49 19.71 1.26 12.75
N SER A 50 18.50 1.70 13.09
CA SER A 50 18.28 3.00 13.75
C SER A 50 18.84 3.06 15.17
N ALA A 51 18.68 1.99 15.95
CA ALA A 51 19.17 1.94 17.34
C ALA A 51 20.71 1.95 17.44
N ASN A 52 21.39 1.45 16.40
CA ASN A 52 22.87 1.35 16.40
C ASN A 52 23.53 2.35 15.44
N ASN A 53 22.79 3.31 14.86
CA ASN A 53 23.29 4.30 13.88
C ASN A 53 24.01 3.64 12.70
N ILE A 54 23.47 2.54 12.17
CA ILE A 54 24.03 1.82 11.03
C ILE A 54 23.51 2.47 9.73
N ASP A 55 24.38 2.75 8.77
CA ASP A 55 24.02 3.39 7.51
C ASP A 55 23.22 2.45 6.58
N PHE A 56 23.65 1.19 6.46
CA PHE A 56 23.12 0.23 5.49
C PHE A 56 22.85 -1.14 6.10
N ILE A 57 21.85 -1.81 5.55
CA ILE A 57 21.55 -3.23 5.78
C ILE A 57 21.99 -4.00 4.54
N ALA A 58 22.96 -4.88 4.66
CA ALA A 58 23.38 -5.77 3.59
C ALA A 58 22.56 -7.07 3.61
N THR A 59 22.00 -7.46 2.44
CA THR A 59 21.30 -8.73 2.27
C THR A 59 22.00 -9.60 1.22
N ALA A 60 21.98 -10.93 1.41
CA ALA A 60 22.71 -11.89 0.60
C ALA A 60 21.93 -12.33 -0.67
N HIS A 61 21.20 -11.43 -1.32
CA HIS A 61 20.59 -11.72 -2.61
C HIS A 61 21.67 -11.82 -3.70
N HIS A 62 21.56 -12.83 -4.57
CA HIS A 62 22.48 -13.11 -5.67
C HIS A 62 21.76 -13.12 -7.03
N GLN A 63 22.49 -13.36 -8.15
CA GLN A 63 21.91 -13.30 -9.50
C GLN A 63 20.74 -14.26 -9.72
N ASP A 64 20.78 -15.48 -9.18
CA ASP A 64 19.63 -16.39 -9.32
C ASP A 64 18.37 -15.86 -8.64
N ASP A 65 18.49 -15.17 -7.48
CA ASP A 65 17.36 -14.49 -6.83
C ASP A 65 16.78 -13.37 -7.70
N GLN A 66 17.64 -12.67 -8.44
CA GLN A 66 17.25 -11.66 -9.43
C GLN A 66 16.37 -12.27 -10.52
N ILE A 67 16.85 -13.37 -11.13
CA ILE A 67 16.11 -14.08 -12.19
C ILE A 67 14.77 -14.61 -11.66
N GLU A 68 14.78 -15.27 -10.49
CA GLU A 68 13.56 -15.76 -9.84
C GLU A 68 12.53 -14.65 -9.64
N THR A 69 12.99 -13.48 -9.21
CA THR A 69 12.11 -12.33 -8.94
C THR A 69 11.52 -11.78 -10.25
N ILE A 70 12.33 -11.63 -11.31
CA ILE A 70 11.84 -11.16 -12.60
C ILE A 70 10.83 -12.14 -13.19
N LEU A 71 11.13 -13.45 -13.20
CA LEU A 71 10.22 -14.47 -13.70
C LEU A 71 8.91 -14.55 -12.91
N LEU A 72 8.99 -14.41 -11.59
CA LEU A 72 7.81 -14.38 -10.73
C LEU A 72 6.94 -13.15 -11.02
N ASN A 73 7.55 -11.99 -11.20
CA ASN A 73 6.85 -10.76 -11.54
C ASN A 73 6.17 -10.87 -12.92
N LEU A 74 6.88 -11.39 -13.92
CA LEU A 74 6.34 -11.68 -15.27
C LEU A 74 5.13 -12.60 -15.20
N SER A 75 5.20 -13.68 -14.43
CA SER A 75 4.10 -14.63 -14.31
C SER A 75 2.85 -14.07 -13.63
N ARG A 76 2.99 -12.97 -12.88
CA ARG A 76 1.89 -12.30 -12.17
C ARG A 76 1.36 -11.07 -12.91
N GLY A 77 2.01 -10.66 -13.97
CA GLY A 77 1.79 -9.39 -14.64
C GLY A 77 2.56 -8.27 -13.95
N THR A 78 3.38 -7.57 -14.71
CA THR A 78 4.19 -6.46 -14.19
C THR A 78 4.48 -5.43 -15.28
N GLY A 79 4.70 -4.17 -14.88
CA GLY A 79 5.28 -3.12 -15.71
C GLY A 79 6.82 -3.07 -15.57
N LEU A 80 7.44 -2.01 -16.09
CA LEU A 80 8.90 -1.81 -16.06
C LEU A 80 9.49 -1.94 -14.67
N LYS A 81 8.80 -1.40 -13.66
CA LYS A 81 9.22 -1.45 -12.25
C LYS A 81 9.41 -2.88 -11.69
N GLY A 82 8.66 -3.86 -12.19
CA GLY A 82 8.87 -5.25 -11.80
C GLY A 82 9.88 -6.00 -12.67
N MET A 83 10.15 -5.50 -13.88
CA MET A 83 11.08 -6.10 -14.83
C MET A 83 12.55 -5.89 -14.45
N HIS A 84 12.89 -4.83 -13.72
CA HIS A 84 14.26 -4.67 -13.22
C HIS A 84 14.58 -5.59 -12.02
N GLY A 85 13.56 -6.27 -11.44
CA GLY A 85 13.73 -7.23 -10.34
C GLY A 85 14.26 -6.59 -9.06
N ILE A 86 15.38 -7.10 -8.55
CA ILE A 86 15.99 -6.67 -7.29
C ILE A 86 17.08 -5.62 -7.58
N LEU A 87 16.92 -4.41 -7.05
CA LEU A 87 17.94 -3.35 -7.18
C LEU A 87 19.15 -3.61 -6.27
N ALA A 88 20.35 -3.29 -6.73
CA ALA A 88 21.59 -3.41 -5.93
C ALA A 88 21.53 -2.53 -4.66
N LYS A 89 20.91 -1.36 -4.76
CA LYS A 89 20.64 -0.48 -3.63
C LYS A 89 19.19 0.02 -3.71
N HIS A 90 18.50 -0.02 -2.58
CA HIS A 90 17.19 0.57 -2.42
C HIS A 90 17.08 1.14 -1.01
N GLN A 91 16.99 2.47 -0.91
CA GLN A 91 17.06 3.18 0.37
C GLN A 91 18.33 2.79 1.15
N TYR A 92 18.18 2.24 2.35
CA TYR A 92 19.26 1.77 3.23
C TYR A 92 19.61 0.30 3.02
N ILE A 93 18.95 -0.42 2.10
CA ILE A 93 19.23 -1.83 1.81
C ILE A 93 20.20 -1.93 0.63
N ILE A 94 21.32 -2.63 0.83
CA ILE A 94 22.29 -2.96 -0.20
C ILE A 94 22.39 -4.47 -0.41
N ARG A 95 22.77 -4.88 -1.62
CA ARG A 95 22.87 -6.30 -2.01
C ARG A 95 24.20 -6.57 -2.69
N PRO A 96 25.27 -6.72 -1.89
CA PRO A 96 26.62 -6.81 -2.41
C PRO A 96 26.88 -8.04 -3.29
N LEU A 97 26.05 -9.10 -3.18
CA LEU A 97 26.25 -10.37 -3.90
C LEU A 97 25.46 -10.48 -5.21
N LEU A 98 24.77 -9.42 -5.65
CA LEU A 98 24.03 -9.46 -6.92
C LEU A 98 24.92 -9.61 -8.17
N PHE A 99 26.22 -9.44 -8.05
CA PHE A 99 27.18 -9.59 -9.15
C PHE A 99 27.53 -11.04 -9.46
N CYS A 100 27.19 -12.00 -8.60
CA CYS A 100 27.55 -13.41 -8.76
C CYS A 100 26.33 -14.32 -8.60
N ASP A 101 26.39 -15.51 -9.22
CA ASP A 101 25.41 -16.54 -9.07
C ASP A 101 25.65 -17.45 -7.85
N ARG A 102 24.71 -18.32 -7.55
CA ARG A 102 24.82 -19.24 -6.43
C ARG A 102 26.01 -20.21 -6.59
N GLN A 103 26.28 -20.67 -7.80
CA GLN A 103 27.36 -21.63 -8.07
C GLN A 103 28.73 -21.01 -7.77
N ALA A 104 28.96 -19.77 -8.15
CA ALA A 104 30.18 -19.03 -7.84
C ALA A 104 30.36 -18.86 -6.32
N LEU A 105 29.29 -18.54 -5.59
CA LEU A 105 29.32 -18.44 -4.13
C LEU A 105 29.66 -19.78 -3.46
N GLU A 106 29.01 -20.86 -3.87
CA GLU A 106 29.30 -22.21 -3.32
C GLU A 106 30.75 -22.65 -3.63
N SER A 107 31.26 -22.35 -4.82
CA SER A 107 32.64 -22.66 -5.20
C SER A 107 33.62 -21.87 -4.34
N TRP A 108 33.38 -20.59 -4.12
CA TRP A 108 34.21 -19.73 -3.28
C TRP A 108 34.19 -20.20 -1.81
N MET A 109 33.04 -20.56 -1.26
CA MET A 109 32.88 -21.09 0.10
C MET A 109 33.71 -22.39 0.27
N LYS A 110 33.67 -23.28 -0.72
CA LYS A 110 34.48 -24.53 -0.73
C LYS A 110 35.97 -24.22 -0.81
N GLU A 111 36.42 -23.32 -1.68
CA GLU A 111 37.82 -22.91 -1.80
C GLU A 111 38.36 -22.34 -0.48
N LYS A 112 37.55 -21.51 0.19
CA LYS A 112 37.94 -20.91 1.48
C LYS A 112 37.70 -21.81 2.69
N VAL A 113 37.16 -23.01 2.48
CA VAL A 113 36.86 -24.00 3.53
C VAL A 113 35.88 -23.44 4.57
N TYR A 114 34.98 -22.54 4.15
CA TYR A 114 33.91 -22.05 5.01
C TYR A 114 32.75 -23.06 5.04
N SER A 115 32.28 -23.35 6.24
CA SER A 115 31.04 -24.12 6.41
C SER A 115 29.82 -23.26 6.20
N TYR A 116 28.72 -23.86 5.69
CA TYR A 116 27.42 -23.23 5.57
C TYR A 116 26.32 -24.22 5.90
N ARG A 117 25.12 -23.70 6.15
CA ARG A 117 23.92 -24.51 6.41
C ARG A 117 22.91 -24.27 5.31
N GLU A 118 22.29 -25.35 4.86
CA GLU A 118 21.14 -25.26 3.95
C GLU A 118 19.83 -25.23 4.76
N ASP A 119 18.94 -24.34 4.35
CA ASP A 119 17.57 -24.30 4.90
C ASP A 119 16.74 -25.39 4.23
N SER A 120 16.20 -26.32 5.01
CA SER A 120 15.39 -27.44 4.53
C SER A 120 14.14 -26.99 3.77
N SER A 121 13.62 -25.79 4.01
CA SER A 121 12.51 -25.23 3.26
C SER A 121 12.83 -24.94 1.79
N ASN A 122 14.11 -24.81 1.42
CA ASN A 122 14.55 -24.58 0.06
C ASN A 122 14.28 -25.78 -0.88
N SER A 123 14.18 -26.98 -0.36
CA SER A 123 13.90 -28.20 -1.16
C SER A 123 12.42 -28.35 -1.53
N SER A 124 11.52 -27.65 -0.86
CA SER A 124 10.08 -27.75 -1.08
C SER A 124 9.61 -27.01 -2.32
N VAL A 125 9.02 -27.71 -3.28
CA VAL A 125 8.39 -27.12 -4.48
C VAL A 125 6.97 -26.55 -4.25
N LYS A 126 6.53 -26.49 -3.01
CA LYS A 126 5.19 -25.97 -2.64
C LYS A 126 5.03 -24.49 -3.06
N TYR A 127 6.10 -23.72 -3.06
CA TYR A 127 6.09 -22.27 -3.33
C TYR A 127 6.50 -21.97 -4.78
N SER A 128 5.86 -20.99 -5.40
CA SER A 128 6.11 -20.58 -6.79
C SER A 128 7.57 -20.22 -7.05
N ARG A 129 8.25 -19.59 -6.08
CA ARG A 129 9.67 -19.24 -6.20
C ARG A 129 10.56 -20.48 -6.29
N ASN A 130 10.29 -21.48 -5.45
CA ASN A 130 11.04 -22.73 -5.48
C ASN A 130 10.75 -23.55 -6.76
N LYS A 131 9.52 -23.47 -7.32
CA LYS A 131 9.25 -24.06 -8.65
C LYS A 131 10.09 -23.40 -9.74
N ILE A 132 10.20 -22.08 -9.75
CA ILE A 132 11.06 -21.35 -10.69
C ILE A 132 12.51 -21.81 -10.52
N ARG A 133 13.02 -21.85 -9.29
CA ARG A 133 14.40 -22.26 -8.96
C ARG A 133 14.74 -23.68 -9.43
N HIS A 134 13.85 -24.64 -9.18
CA HIS A 134 14.17 -26.05 -9.41
C HIS A 134 13.70 -26.58 -10.77
N GLN A 135 12.69 -25.97 -11.39
CA GLN A 135 12.09 -26.50 -12.62
C GLN A 135 12.25 -25.58 -13.83
N VAL A 136 12.30 -24.27 -13.65
CA VAL A 136 12.36 -23.32 -14.78
C VAL A 136 13.79 -22.83 -15.01
N LEU A 137 14.48 -22.39 -13.95
CA LEU A 137 15.82 -21.82 -14.07
C LEU A 137 16.83 -22.77 -14.67
N PRO A 138 16.88 -24.10 -14.34
CA PRO A 138 17.80 -25.04 -14.99
C PRO A 138 17.56 -25.12 -16.50
N ILE A 139 16.31 -25.23 -16.95
CA ILE A 139 15.95 -25.29 -18.38
C ILE A 139 16.41 -24.02 -19.11
N LEU A 140 16.19 -22.84 -18.52
CA LEU A 140 16.63 -21.58 -19.11
C LEU A 140 18.17 -21.48 -19.17
N LYS A 141 18.89 -22.04 -18.18
CA LYS A 141 20.36 -22.10 -18.21
C LYS A 141 20.90 -23.08 -19.27
N GLU A 142 20.16 -24.14 -19.59
CA GLU A 142 20.48 -25.03 -20.72
C GLU A 142 20.33 -24.31 -22.06
N ILE A 143 19.25 -23.51 -22.23
CA ILE A 143 19.02 -22.71 -23.43
C ILE A 143 20.07 -21.59 -23.58
N ASN A 144 20.39 -20.93 -22.47
CA ASN A 144 21.36 -19.85 -22.45
C ASN A 144 22.33 -20.00 -21.26
N PRO A 145 23.52 -20.57 -21.47
CA PRO A 145 24.54 -20.72 -20.43
C PRO A 145 24.97 -19.38 -19.77
N SER A 146 24.83 -18.27 -20.49
CA SER A 146 25.10 -16.92 -19.98
C SER A 146 23.85 -16.23 -19.40
N LEU A 147 22.82 -16.98 -19.00
CA LEU A 147 21.53 -16.48 -18.55
C LEU A 147 21.66 -15.41 -17.45
N SER A 148 22.52 -15.64 -16.47
CA SER A 148 22.73 -14.73 -15.34
C SER A 148 23.16 -13.34 -15.81
N ASN A 149 24.15 -13.27 -16.70
CA ASN A 149 24.61 -12.01 -17.29
C ASN A 149 23.54 -11.36 -18.17
N THR A 150 22.81 -12.15 -18.94
CA THR A 150 21.72 -11.66 -19.79
C THR A 150 20.63 -11.00 -18.96
N PHE A 151 20.20 -11.65 -17.86
CA PHE A 151 19.18 -11.09 -16.97
C PHE A 151 19.68 -9.86 -16.22
N GLN A 152 20.93 -9.84 -15.80
CA GLN A 152 21.52 -8.66 -15.16
C GLN A 152 21.51 -7.45 -16.11
N GLN A 153 22.01 -7.61 -17.36
CA GLN A 153 22.00 -6.53 -18.34
C GLN A 153 20.58 -6.07 -18.69
N ASN A 154 19.62 -6.99 -18.77
CA ASN A 154 18.23 -6.63 -19.02
C ASN A 154 17.64 -5.85 -17.82
N ALA A 155 17.91 -6.29 -16.59
CA ALA A 155 17.47 -5.59 -15.38
C ALA A 155 18.03 -4.15 -15.33
N GLU A 156 19.31 -3.95 -15.66
CA GLU A 156 19.96 -2.64 -15.74
C GLU A 156 19.28 -1.74 -16.80
N LYS A 157 18.99 -2.28 -17.99
CA LYS A 157 18.27 -1.55 -19.06
C LYS A 157 16.86 -1.16 -18.64
N PHE A 158 16.11 -2.07 -18.00
CA PHE A 158 14.76 -1.78 -17.52
C PHE A 158 14.78 -0.76 -16.38
N ALA A 159 15.74 -0.86 -15.46
CA ALA A 159 15.92 0.13 -14.38
C ALA A 159 16.23 1.53 -14.94
N ALA A 160 17.12 1.63 -15.93
CA ALA A 160 17.44 2.90 -16.58
C ALA A 160 16.23 3.47 -17.34
N SER A 161 15.45 2.62 -18.02
CA SER A 161 14.24 3.05 -18.73
C SER A 161 13.17 3.54 -17.75
N GLU A 162 12.97 2.85 -16.63
CA GLU A 162 12.03 3.22 -15.58
C GLU A 162 12.45 4.55 -14.91
N GLN A 163 13.74 4.73 -14.62
CA GLN A 163 14.25 5.99 -14.06
C GLN A 163 14.03 7.16 -14.99
N ASN A 164 14.30 6.99 -16.30
CA ASN A 164 14.07 8.04 -17.30
C ASN A 164 12.58 8.37 -17.42
N LEU A 165 11.71 7.35 -17.44
CA LEU A 165 10.26 7.55 -17.50
C LEU A 165 9.75 8.26 -16.25
N SER A 166 10.19 7.85 -15.07
CA SER A 166 9.85 8.50 -13.80
C SER A 166 10.30 9.95 -13.77
N PHE A 167 11.52 10.23 -14.23
CA PHE A 167 12.03 11.59 -14.35
C PHE A 167 11.16 12.47 -15.27
N LEU A 168 10.75 11.93 -16.42
CA LEU A 168 9.89 12.66 -17.37
C LEU A 168 8.51 12.93 -16.76
N TYR A 169 7.89 11.96 -16.11
CA TYR A 169 6.58 12.14 -15.46
C TYR A 169 6.65 13.13 -14.31
N GLU A 170 7.69 13.05 -13.46
CA GLU A 170 7.85 14.00 -12.36
C GLU A 170 8.10 15.43 -12.85
N LYS A 171 8.79 15.61 -13.98
CA LYS A 171 8.95 16.92 -14.63
C LYS A 171 7.61 17.52 -15.06
N GLU A 172 6.68 16.70 -15.47
CA GLU A 172 5.33 17.11 -15.89
C GLU A 172 4.33 17.18 -14.73
N ARG A 173 4.73 16.81 -13.51
CA ARG A 173 3.82 16.74 -12.34
C ARG A 173 3.04 18.05 -12.13
N THR A 174 3.68 19.20 -12.25
CA THR A 174 3.04 20.52 -12.05
C THR A 174 1.99 20.86 -13.10
N ASN A 175 2.08 20.27 -14.30
CA ASN A 175 1.09 20.42 -15.37
C ASN A 175 -0.07 19.44 -15.19
N LEU A 176 0.20 18.27 -14.59
CA LEU A 176 -0.75 17.19 -14.39
C LEU A 176 -1.59 17.34 -13.13
N PHE A 177 -1.02 17.91 -12.07
CA PHE A 177 -1.64 17.97 -10.75
C PHE A 177 -1.86 19.39 -10.27
N VAL A 178 -3.02 19.60 -9.63
CA VAL A 178 -3.31 20.75 -8.79
C VAL A 178 -3.46 20.26 -7.36
N GLN A 179 -2.79 20.92 -6.42
CA GLN A 179 -2.92 20.63 -5.00
C GLN A 179 -3.97 21.54 -4.38
N GLU A 180 -5.01 20.94 -3.77
CA GLU A 180 -6.06 21.65 -3.04
C GLU A 180 -6.14 21.12 -1.60
N GLY A 181 -5.49 21.81 -0.66
CA GLY A 181 -5.37 21.31 0.72
C GLY A 181 -4.61 19.99 0.77
N GLU A 182 -5.25 18.94 1.29
CA GLU A 182 -4.68 17.58 1.34
C GLU A 182 -5.04 16.73 0.11
N GLU A 183 -5.86 17.22 -0.80
CA GLU A 183 -6.29 16.51 -2.00
C GLU A 183 -5.37 16.83 -3.19
N GLN A 184 -5.07 15.83 -4.02
CA GLN A 184 -4.34 15.99 -5.29
C GLN A 184 -5.32 15.75 -6.44
N HIS A 185 -5.45 16.75 -7.31
CA HIS A 185 -6.35 16.76 -8.45
C HIS A 185 -5.57 16.54 -9.73
N LEU A 186 -5.74 15.38 -10.37
CA LEU A 186 -5.10 15.02 -11.63
C LEU A 186 -5.99 15.41 -12.82
N ILE A 187 -5.51 16.32 -13.65
CA ILE A 187 -6.27 16.95 -14.72
C ILE A 187 -6.42 16.00 -15.91
N LEU A 188 -7.64 15.57 -16.24
CA LEU A 188 -7.91 14.61 -17.30
C LEU A 188 -7.61 15.14 -18.72
N SER A 189 -7.76 16.46 -18.96
CA SER A 189 -7.42 17.07 -20.25
C SER A 189 -5.92 16.99 -20.53
N GLU A 190 -5.09 17.16 -19.52
CA GLU A 190 -3.64 17.04 -19.64
C GLU A 190 -3.23 15.57 -19.86
N LEU A 191 -3.86 14.63 -19.17
CA LEU A 191 -3.63 13.19 -19.36
C LEU A 191 -3.88 12.72 -20.79
N LYS A 192 -4.90 13.27 -21.47
CA LYS A 192 -5.25 12.89 -22.85
C LYS A 192 -4.15 13.24 -23.87
N LYS A 193 -3.18 14.06 -23.51
CA LYS A 193 -2.02 14.40 -24.37
C LYS A 193 -1.00 13.25 -24.44
N TYR A 194 -1.05 12.28 -23.53
CA TYR A 194 -0.14 11.14 -23.48
C TYR A 194 -0.68 9.97 -24.32
N PRO A 195 0.19 9.22 -25.00
CA PRO A 195 -0.20 8.04 -25.76
C PRO A 195 -0.88 6.95 -24.91
N SER A 196 -0.48 6.86 -23.63
CA SER A 196 -1.05 5.95 -22.64
C SER A 196 -1.38 6.72 -21.36
N PRO A 197 -2.56 7.34 -21.26
CA PRO A 197 -2.98 8.09 -20.06
C PRO A 197 -2.97 7.22 -18.79
N ILE A 198 -3.34 5.94 -18.94
CA ILE A 198 -3.38 5.00 -17.81
C ILE A 198 -2.00 4.77 -17.20
N ASP A 199 -0.93 4.71 -18.00
CA ASP A 199 0.44 4.50 -17.51
C ASP A 199 0.89 5.69 -16.66
N VAL A 200 0.57 6.91 -17.10
CA VAL A 200 0.84 8.14 -16.35
C VAL A 200 0.09 8.12 -15.01
N VAL A 201 -1.20 7.83 -15.02
CA VAL A 201 -1.99 7.76 -13.78
C VAL A 201 -1.41 6.71 -12.83
N PHE A 202 -1.13 5.52 -13.35
CA PHE A 202 -0.65 4.41 -12.55
C PHE A 202 0.73 4.69 -11.94
N HIS A 203 1.60 5.38 -12.67
CA HIS A 203 2.89 5.83 -12.15
C HIS A 203 2.71 6.62 -10.84
N PHE A 204 1.83 7.61 -10.84
CA PHE A 204 1.62 8.47 -9.68
C PHE A 204 0.82 7.84 -8.55
N ILE A 205 -0.18 6.99 -8.85
CA ILE A 205 -1.05 6.43 -7.79
C ILE A 205 -0.54 5.11 -7.19
N SER A 206 0.40 4.42 -7.85
CA SER A 206 0.90 3.11 -7.38
C SER A 206 1.57 3.18 -6.01
N GLU A 207 2.23 4.29 -5.68
CA GLU A 207 2.86 4.52 -4.37
C GLU A 207 1.84 4.60 -3.22
N TYR A 208 0.59 4.97 -3.52
CA TYR A 208 -0.52 5.02 -2.56
C TYR A 208 -1.27 3.68 -2.43
N GLY A 209 -0.70 2.60 -3.00
CA GLY A 209 -1.20 1.23 -2.86
C GLY A 209 -2.30 0.84 -3.84
N PHE A 210 -2.48 1.58 -4.93
CA PHE A 210 -3.32 1.17 -6.05
C PHE A 210 -2.53 0.24 -6.97
N THR A 211 -2.89 -1.06 -6.98
CA THR A 211 -2.14 -2.11 -7.70
C THR A 211 -2.92 -2.74 -8.85
N ASP A 212 -4.22 -2.49 -8.94
CA ASP A 212 -5.09 -3.06 -9.99
C ASP A 212 -5.17 -2.11 -11.19
N TRP A 213 -4.34 -2.39 -12.21
CA TRP A 213 -4.31 -1.66 -13.47
C TRP A 213 -5.68 -1.60 -14.16
N LYS A 214 -6.40 -2.74 -14.18
CA LYS A 214 -7.70 -2.82 -14.87
C LYS A 214 -8.78 -2.01 -14.15
N ALA A 215 -8.74 -1.98 -12.82
CA ALA A 215 -9.65 -1.13 -12.05
C ALA A 215 -9.40 0.36 -12.32
N VAL A 216 -8.15 0.79 -12.46
CA VAL A 216 -7.79 2.17 -12.82
C VAL A 216 -8.27 2.50 -14.23
N GLU A 217 -8.07 1.61 -15.20
CA GLU A 217 -8.55 1.78 -16.58
C GLU A 217 -10.08 1.93 -16.63
N ASN A 218 -10.79 1.07 -15.89
CA ASN A 218 -12.23 1.14 -15.79
C ASN A 218 -12.70 2.44 -15.11
N LEU A 219 -11.98 2.93 -14.09
CA LEU A 219 -12.27 4.20 -13.45
C LEU A 219 -12.12 5.37 -14.43
N LEU A 220 -11.02 5.40 -15.20
CA LEU A 220 -10.79 6.44 -16.22
C LEU A 220 -11.91 6.49 -17.26
N SER A 221 -12.47 5.36 -17.62
CA SER A 221 -13.55 5.22 -18.61
C SER A 221 -14.96 5.40 -18.03
N SER A 222 -15.11 5.46 -16.71
CA SER A 222 -16.40 5.51 -16.04
C SER A 222 -17.01 6.92 -16.00
N ASP A 223 -18.28 7.00 -15.60
CA ASP A 223 -18.94 8.26 -15.30
C ASP A 223 -18.38 8.91 -14.03
N SER A 224 -18.63 10.23 -13.92
CA SER A 224 -18.30 11.00 -12.72
C SER A 224 -18.99 10.42 -11.46
N GLY A 225 -18.31 10.50 -10.32
CA GLY A 225 -18.79 9.97 -9.04
C GLY A 225 -18.36 8.53 -8.75
N LYS A 226 -17.73 7.84 -9.70
CA LYS A 226 -17.11 6.52 -9.44
C LYS A 226 -15.82 6.66 -8.67
N MET A 227 -15.55 5.69 -7.80
CA MET A 227 -14.36 5.71 -6.94
C MET A 227 -13.77 4.32 -6.76
N MET A 228 -12.48 4.30 -6.47
CA MET A 228 -11.76 3.12 -5.99
C MET A 228 -10.94 3.45 -4.76
N SER A 229 -10.59 2.46 -3.95
CA SER A 229 -9.84 2.68 -2.72
C SER A 229 -8.68 1.73 -2.57
N SER A 230 -7.57 2.25 -2.06
CA SER A 230 -6.46 1.46 -1.51
C SER A 230 -6.64 1.27 0.01
N LYS A 231 -5.61 0.77 0.67
CA LYS A 231 -5.59 0.70 2.15
C LYS A 231 -5.61 2.10 2.78
N SER A 232 -4.93 3.07 2.19
CA SER A 232 -4.67 4.40 2.75
C SER A 232 -5.37 5.55 2.01
N HIS A 233 -5.71 5.38 0.73
CA HIS A 233 -6.22 6.46 -0.11
C HIS A 233 -7.49 6.09 -0.86
N LEU A 234 -8.20 7.11 -1.29
CA LEU A 234 -9.37 7.06 -2.16
C LEU A 234 -9.03 7.79 -3.47
N LEU A 235 -9.39 7.19 -4.60
CA LEU A 235 -9.30 7.81 -5.92
C LEU A 235 -10.72 7.96 -6.46
N LEU A 236 -11.15 9.20 -6.64
CA LEU A 236 -12.49 9.56 -7.10
C LEU A 236 -12.40 10.15 -8.51
N LYS A 237 -13.26 9.69 -9.43
CA LYS A 237 -13.43 10.34 -10.72
C LYS A 237 -14.45 11.46 -10.61
N ASN A 238 -14.01 12.67 -10.85
CA ASN A 238 -14.83 13.84 -11.08
C ASN A 238 -14.93 14.11 -12.60
N ARG A 239 -15.67 15.12 -13.04
CA ARG A 239 -15.93 15.42 -14.48
C ARG A 239 -14.64 15.59 -15.28
N GLU A 240 -13.76 16.48 -14.83
CA GLU A 240 -12.55 16.90 -15.54
C GLU A 240 -11.24 16.45 -14.87
N GLU A 241 -11.34 15.64 -13.78
CA GLU A 241 -10.20 15.32 -12.94
C GLU A 241 -10.36 13.97 -12.23
N LEU A 242 -9.23 13.40 -11.76
CA LEU A 242 -9.19 12.37 -10.74
C LEU A 242 -8.72 13.00 -9.44
N VAL A 243 -9.49 12.83 -8.38
CA VAL A 243 -9.17 13.35 -7.04
C VAL A 243 -8.58 12.24 -6.20
N LEU A 244 -7.32 12.37 -5.81
CA LEU A 244 -6.64 11.48 -4.89
C LEU A 244 -6.64 12.11 -3.50
N LYS A 245 -7.19 11.40 -2.52
CA LYS A 245 -7.25 11.86 -1.13
C LYS A 245 -7.00 10.76 -0.13
N ILE A 246 -6.56 11.13 1.05
CA ILE A 246 -6.37 10.22 2.17
C ILE A 246 -7.73 9.62 2.54
N LYS A 247 -7.76 8.30 2.72
CA LYS A 247 -8.94 7.62 3.21
C LYS A 247 -9.11 7.95 4.68
N GLU A 248 -10.09 8.78 4.98
CA GLU A 248 -10.44 9.02 6.38
C GLU A 248 -10.69 7.68 7.07
N LYS A 249 -10.08 7.49 8.23
CA LYS A 249 -10.47 6.39 9.12
C LYS A 249 -11.96 6.52 9.32
N LYS A 250 -12.74 5.49 8.97
CA LYS A 250 -14.14 5.42 9.37
C LYS A 250 -14.15 5.56 10.89
N LEU A 251 -14.57 6.71 11.37
CA LEU A 251 -15.04 6.84 12.74
C LEU A 251 -16.31 6.01 12.81
N GLU A 252 -16.16 4.72 13.14
CA GLU A 252 -17.30 3.80 13.38
C GLU A 252 -17.94 4.06 14.75
N SER A 253 -17.55 5.12 15.42
CA SER A 253 -18.07 5.47 16.72
C SER A 253 -19.44 6.13 16.57
N THR A 254 -20.44 5.45 17.08
CA THR A 254 -21.74 6.04 17.43
C THR A 254 -21.55 6.77 18.77
N TYR A 255 -21.86 8.05 18.78
CA TYR A 255 -21.80 8.87 20.00
C TYR A 255 -23.18 8.91 20.62
N SER A 256 -23.27 8.58 21.90
CA SER A 256 -24.52 8.60 22.65
C SER A 256 -24.70 9.98 23.30
N ILE A 257 -25.85 10.62 23.05
CA ILE A 257 -26.22 11.89 23.62
C ILE A 257 -27.33 11.64 24.66
N GLN A 258 -27.02 11.85 25.91
CA GLN A 258 -27.95 11.70 27.02
C GLN A 258 -28.88 12.92 27.13
N GLU A 259 -30.03 12.76 27.76
CA GLU A 259 -31.05 13.79 27.90
C GLU A 259 -30.54 15.12 28.51
N HIS A 260 -29.56 15.03 29.40
CA HIS A 260 -29.01 16.19 30.10
C HIS A 260 -27.67 16.69 29.50
N THR A 261 -27.28 16.20 28.30
CA THR A 261 -26.06 16.67 27.62
C THR A 261 -26.32 18.07 27.06
N SER A 262 -25.54 19.04 27.53
CA SER A 262 -25.61 20.43 27.06
C SER A 262 -24.62 20.76 25.95
N GLN A 263 -23.51 20.01 25.86
CA GLN A 263 -22.48 20.23 24.87
C GLN A 263 -21.77 18.93 24.51
N LEU A 264 -21.46 18.76 23.22
CA LEU A 264 -20.62 17.72 22.68
C LEU A 264 -19.44 18.39 21.94
N SER A 265 -18.20 18.02 22.27
CA SER A 265 -17.01 18.59 21.63
C SER A 265 -16.47 17.73 20.48
N GLU A 266 -16.76 16.43 20.49
CA GLU A 266 -16.36 15.46 19.46
C GLU A 266 -17.55 14.57 19.10
N PRO A 267 -17.68 14.12 17.85
CA PRO A 267 -16.85 14.34 16.66
C PRO A 267 -17.10 15.71 15.99
N ILE A 268 -18.10 16.45 16.44
CA ILE A 268 -18.44 17.82 16.02
C ILE A 268 -18.85 18.62 17.25
N CYS A 269 -18.57 19.89 17.26
CA CYS A 269 -19.05 20.77 18.33
C CYS A 269 -20.57 20.97 18.19
N LEU A 270 -21.34 20.46 19.15
CA LEU A 270 -22.76 20.67 19.27
C LEU A 270 -23.09 21.32 20.61
N SER A 271 -23.90 22.36 20.59
CA SER A 271 -24.54 22.92 21.77
C SER A 271 -26.01 22.53 21.77
N LEU A 272 -26.48 21.94 22.85
CA LEU A 272 -27.84 21.43 23.00
C LEU A 272 -28.51 22.20 24.12
N TYR A 273 -29.67 22.75 23.81
CA TYR A 273 -30.47 23.47 24.79
C TYR A 273 -31.98 23.22 24.52
N CYS A 274 -32.79 23.34 25.55
CA CYS A 274 -34.19 23.15 25.48
C CYS A 274 -34.92 24.48 25.80
N GLU A 275 -35.84 24.87 24.95
CA GLU A 275 -36.62 26.11 25.09
C GLU A 275 -38.12 25.82 25.06
N SER A 276 -38.89 26.73 25.61
CA SER A 276 -40.36 26.64 25.57
C SER A 276 -40.89 26.78 24.14
N ALA A 277 -41.75 25.87 23.73
CA ALA A 277 -42.41 25.92 22.41
C ALA A 277 -43.31 27.16 22.24
N LYS A 278 -43.71 27.81 23.35
CA LYS A 278 -44.59 28.97 23.29
C LYS A 278 -43.89 30.22 22.78
N GLY A 279 -44.18 30.59 21.53
CA GLY A 279 -43.54 31.73 20.87
C GLY A 279 -42.22 31.39 20.16
N PHE A 280 -41.81 30.13 20.15
CA PHE A 280 -40.59 29.67 19.48
C PHE A 280 -40.70 29.84 17.96
N GLN A 281 -39.67 30.43 17.35
CA GLN A 281 -39.53 30.53 15.90
C GLN A 281 -38.47 29.51 15.40
N ILE A 282 -38.88 28.68 14.46
CA ILE A 282 -37.94 27.69 13.86
C ILE A 282 -36.77 28.44 13.22
N PRO A 283 -35.50 28.11 13.59
CA PRO A 283 -34.34 28.74 13.03
C PRO A 283 -34.26 28.53 11.51
N LYS A 284 -33.80 29.56 10.80
CA LYS A 284 -33.55 29.50 9.35
C LYS A 284 -32.05 29.21 9.03
N SER A 285 -31.25 29.17 10.05
CA SER A 285 -29.80 28.88 9.94
C SER A 285 -29.58 27.41 9.55
N SER A 286 -28.64 27.16 8.63
CA SER A 286 -28.23 25.79 8.29
C SER A 286 -27.39 25.11 9.39
N PHE A 287 -27.00 25.87 10.41
CA PHE A 287 -26.19 25.38 11.54
C PHE A 287 -27.04 25.11 12.80
N GLU A 288 -28.34 25.29 12.72
CA GLU A 288 -29.24 25.10 13.83
C GLU A 288 -30.40 24.17 13.43
N ALA A 289 -30.68 23.19 14.29
CA ALA A 289 -31.82 22.29 14.13
C ALA A 289 -32.75 22.35 15.33
N ALA A 290 -34.05 22.52 15.08
CA ALA A 290 -35.08 22.46 16.09
C ALA A 290 -35.82 21.12 16.02
N LEU A 291 -35.90 20.42 17.16
CA LEU A 291 -36.58 19.14 17.29
C LEU A 291 -37.63 19.23 18.39
N ASP A 292 -38.75 18.51 18.21
CA ASP A 292 -39.80 18.40 19.21
C ASP A 292 -39.32 17.46 20.35
N PHE A 293 -38.99 18.02 21.51
CA PHE A 293 -38.41 17.31 22.64
C PHE A 293 -39.30 16.13 23.11
N ASP A 294 -40.62 16.31 23.15
CA ASP A 294 -41.53 15.26 23.61
C ASP A 294 -41.61 14.04 22.68
N LYS A 295 -41.02 14.14 21.47
CA LYS A 295 -40.92 13.06 20.49
C LYS A 295 -39.55 12.41 20.46
N LEU A 296 -38.60 12.88 21.25
CA LEU A 296 -37.24 12.29 21.30
C LEU A 296 -37.24 11.13 22.29
N SER A 297 -36.50 10.10 21.94
CA SER A 297 -36.20 8.97 22.84
C SER A 297 -34.72 8.95 23.14
N PHE A 298 -34.33 9.20 24.37
CA PHE A 298 -32.94 9.19 24.80
C PHE A 298 -32.46 7.77 25.20
N PRO A 299 -31.16 7.45 24.97
CA PRO A 299 -30.12 8.30 24.39
C PRO A 299 -30.29 8.50 22.88
N LEU A 300 -29.99 9.70 22.37
CA LEU A 300 -29.90 9.95 20.95
C LEU A 300 -28.55 9.45 20.44
N GLU A 301 -28.52 9.05 19.17
CA GLU A 301 -27.33 8.58 18.50
C GLU A 301 -26.83 9.60 17.48
N LEU A 302 -25.59 10.08 17.66
CA LEU A 302 -24.87 10.85 16.64
C LEU A 302 -23.93 9.93 15.91
N ARG A 303 -24.15 9.71 14.62
CA ARG A 303 -23.35 8.86 13.75
C ARG A 303 -23.33 9.41 12.32
N ARG A 304 -22.39 8.95 11.53
CA ARG A 304 -22.46 9.19 10.07
C ARG A 304 -23.68 8.47 9.49
N TRP A 305 -24.24 9.04 8.42
CA TRP A 305 -25.34 8.41 7.71
C TRP A 305 -24.93 7.04 7.12
N GLN A 306 -25.88 6.13 7.03
CA GLN A 306 -25.70 4.80 6.47
C GLN A 306 -26.64 4.58 5.30
N ASN A 307 -26.25 3.65 4.40
CA ASN A 307 -27.12 3.31 3.29
C ASN A 307 -28.43 2.71 3.81
N GLY A 308 -29.55 3.30 3.40
CA GLY A 308 -30.89 2.95 3.88
C GLY A 308 -31.48 3.92 4.89
N ASP A 309 -30.72 4.91 5.37
CA ASP A 309 -31.27 5.95 6.24
C ASP A 309 -32.34 6.79 5.53
N VAL A 310 -33.40 7.01 6.23
CA VAL A 310 -34.57 7.78 5.74
C VAL A 310 -34.97 8.85 6.75
N PHE A 311 -35.56 9.92 6.26
CA PHE A 311 -36.13 10.97 7.09
C PHE A 311 -37.47 11.44 6.52
N HIS A 312 -38.23 12.20 7.30
CA HIS A 312 -39.48 12.81 6.89
C HIS A 312 -39.23 14.30 6.66
N PRO A 313 -39.17 14.77 5.40
CA PRO A 313 -39.01 16.19 5.12
C PRO A 313 -40.21 17.00 5.62
N LEU A 314 -39.94 18.20 6.11
CA LEU A 314 -40.98 19.11 6.55
C LEU A 314 -41.94 19.40 5.38
N GLY A 315 -43.25 19.26 5.61
CA GLY A 315 -44.29 19.49 4.59
C GLY A 315 -44.57 18.33 3.64
N MET A 316 -43.86 17.18 3.77
CA MET A 316 -44.15 15.98 2.98
C MET A 316 -44.77 14.86 3.82
N LYS A 317 -45.72 14.11 3.24
CA LYS A 317 -46.36 12.96 3.90
C LYS A 317 -45.55 11.66 3.79
N GLY A 318 -44.42 11.65 3.05
CA GLY A 318 -43.65 10.45 2.77
C GLY A 318 -42.24 10.47 3.38
N LYS A 319 -41.58 9.30 3.34
CA LYS A 319 -40.17 9.16 3.69
C LYS A 319 -39.27 9.44 2.48
N LYS A 320 -38.17 10.13 2.67
CA LYS A 320 -37.12 10.33 1.66
C LYS A 320 -35.82 9.67 2.15
N LYS A 321 -35.10 9.01 1.25
CA LYS A 321 -33.76 8.49 1.58
C LYS A 321 -32.77 9.65 1.74
N LEU A 322 -31.89 9.55 2.72
CA LEU A 322 -30.86 10.55 2.93
C LEU A 322 -29.89 10.62 1.73
N SER A 323 -29.59 9.47 1.10
CA SER A 323 -28.83 9.44 -0.14
C SER A 323 -29.38 10.32 -1.25
N ASP A 324 -30.72 10.36 -1.40
CA ASP A 324 -31.40 11.12 -2.44
C ASP A 324 -31.55 12.61 -2.08
N PHE A 325 -31.17 12.97 -0.86
CA PHE A 325 -31.18 14.35 -0.39
C PHE A 325 -29.83 15.04 -0.58
N PHE A 326 -28.73 14.25 -0.56
CA PHE A 326 -27.34 14.75 -0.71
C PHE A 326 -26.87 14.82 -2.18
N ILE A 327 -27.67 14.38 -3.14
CA ILE A 327 -27.45 14.52 -4.58
C ILE A 327 -28.11 15.81 -5.09
#